data_a22c914137114cffda8f6af2ed91c439
#
_entry.id   a22c914137114cffda8f6af2ed91c439
#
_cell.length_a   1.000
_cell.length_b   1.000
_cell.length_c   1.000
_cell.angle_alpha   90.00
_cell.angle_beta   90.00
_cell.angle_gamma   90.00
#
_symmetry.space_group_name_H-M   'P 1'
#
loop_
_entity.id
_entity.type
_entity.pdbx_description
1 polymer ?
#
loop_
_entity_poly.entity_id
_entity_poly.type
_entity_poly.pdbx_seq_one_letter_code
_entity_poly.pdbx_strand_id
1 'polypeptide(L)'
;MVRTLLIFFIILVLSGCTTIRGTKLFAPTWFGFAAISEGVYVDNKMSTDQRQEFLKTLSLAKERVSAFFGHIKGTPKVFACATEECYVSHGGTTDKGKAYGASMLLLSPRGLNAVIASHELTHIELHSRVGAFRSWRAIPSWFDEGLAVLVSEDPRYTEDAWLKITENGCSAPKLENIGEMIGKGDWLLSYGTAKREVGAWYLHTGRAGLERLIAEVKNGSDFNSAFNSVASIESASNPTLKRDCAKVRSPLAPR
;
A
#
# COMPACT_ATOMS: atom_id res chain seq x y z
N MET A 1 -6.47 -39.74 18.47
CA MET A 1 -5.22 -39.16 17.97
C MET A 1 -5.16 -39.05 16.44
N VAL A 2 -5.46 -40.08 15.65
CA VAL A 2 -5.39 -40.02 14.16
C VAL A 2 -6.34 -38.96 13.54
N ARG A 3 -7.57 -38.82 14.04
CA ARG A 3 -8.52 -37.81 13.54
C ARG A 3 -8.09 -36.35 13.76
N THR A 4 -7.42 -36.08 14.89
CA THR A 4 -6.91 -34.73 15.20
C THR A 4 -5.69 -34.38 14.35
N LEU A 5 -4.83 -35.34 14.04
CA LEU A 5 -3.70 -35.15 13.12
C LEU A 5 -4.17 -34.91 11.68
N LEU A 6 -5.25 -35.58 11.22
CA LEU A 6 -5.81 -35.39 9.89
C LEU A 6 -6.41 -33.99 9.71
N ILE A 7 -7.10 -33.46 10.73
CA ILE A 7 -7.68 -32.11 10.71
C ILE A 7 -6.56 -31.04 10.69
N PHE A 8 -5.49 -31.23 11.46
CA PHE A 8 -4.33 -30.35 11.45
C PHE A 8 -3.61 -30.34 10.08
N PHE A 9 -3.49 -31.51 9.44
CA PHE A 9 -2.89 -31.64 8.11
C PHE A 9 -3.76 -30.98 7.03
N ILE A 10 -5.10 -31.08 7.10
CA ILE A 10 -6.04 -30.44 6.16
C ILE A 10 -6.01 -28.93 6.32
N ILE A 11 -5.94 -28.39 7.55
CA ILE A 11 -5.81 -26.95 7.79
C ILE A 11 -4.49 -26.40 7.27
N LEU A 12 -3.39 -27.14 7.42
CA LEU A 12 -2.08 -26.76 6.88
C LEU A 12 -2.09 -26.71 5.34
N VAL A 13 -2.79 -27.66 4.69
CA VAL A 13 -2.90 -27.71 3.22
C VAL A 13 -3.77 -26.58 2.67
N LEU A 14 -4.86 -26.21 3.35
CA LEU A 14 -5.75 -25.13 2.92
C LEU A 14 -5.14 -23.72 3.10
N SER A 15 -4.33 -23.52 4.14
CA SER A 15 -3.56 -22.28 4.35
C SER A 15 -2.36 -22.16 3.40
N GLY A 16 -1.92 -23.26 2.83
CA GLY A 16 -0.72 -23.34 1.98
C GLY A 16 -0.93 -22.90 0.52
N CYS A 17 -2.18 -22.84 0.03
CA CYS A 17 -2.39 -22.65 -1.41
C CYS A 17 -1.94 -21.29 -1.97
N THR A 18 -2.10 -20.20 -1.23
CA THR A 18 -1.64 -18.87 -1.68
C THR A 18 -0.12 -18.69 -1.48
N THR A 19 0.42 -19.22 -0.40
CA THR A 19 1.86 -19.19 -0.10
C THR A 19 2.64 -20.03 -1.10
N ILE A 20 2.15 -21.23 -1.44
CA ILE A 20 2.78 -22.12 -2.45
C ILE A 20 2.77 -21.48 -3.84
N ARG A 21 1.70 -20.77 -4.22
CA ARG A 21 1.62 -20.09 -5.54
C ARG A 21 2.68 -19.01 -5.70
N GLY A 22 2.93 -18.22 -4.65
CA GLY A 22 3.97 -17.18 -4.65
C GLY A 22 5.39 -17.74 -4.77
N THR A 23 5.64 -19.01 -4.41
CA THR A 23 6.98 -19.61 -4.55
C THR A 23 7.46 -19.75 -5.99
N LYS A 24 6.54 -19.77 -6.98
CA LYS A 24 6.87 -19.78 -8.41
C LYS A 24 7.68 -18.54 -8.83
N LEU A 25 7.53 -17.42 -8.13
CA LEU A 25 8.25 -16.18 -8.40
C LEU A 25 9.75 -16.27 -8.09
N PHE A 26 10.21 -17.32 -7.38
CA PHE A 26 11.65 -17.56 -7.18
C PHE A 26 12.34 -18.15 -8.42
N ALA A 27 11.59 -18.82 -9.31
CA ALA A 27 12.09 -19.37 -10.56
C ALA A 27 11.21 -18.92 -11.75
N PRO A 28 11.07 -17.61 -12.01
CA PRO A 28 10.02 -17.05 -12.87
C PRO A 28 10.05 -17.58 -14.31
N THR A 29 11.22 -17.81 -14.86
CA THR A 29 11.37 -18.30 -16.24
C THR A 29 10.84 -19.71 -16.44
N TRP A 30 10.77 -20.53 -15.39
CA TRP A 30 10.19 -21.87 -15.42
C TRP A 30 8.66 -21.84 -15.31
N PHE A 31 8.12 -20.73 -14.86
CA PHE A 31 6.69 -20.56 -14.59
C PHE A 31 6.02 -19.50 -15.48
N GLY A 32 6.52 -19.32 -16.70
CA GLY A 32 5.83 -18.55 -17.73
C GLY A 32 6.18 -17.06 -17.79
N PHE A 33 7.28 -16.64 -17.14
CA PHE A 33 7.79 -15.28 -17.28
C PHE A 33 9.05 -15.22 -18.15
N ALA A 34 9.20 -14.10 -18.88
CA ALA A 34 10.42 -13.71 -19.55
C ALA A 34 11.07 -12.53 -18.82
N ALA A 35 12.39 -12.56 -18.63
CA ALA A 35 13.15 -11.40 -18.18
C ALA A 35 13.28 -10.39 -19.33
N ILE A 36 12.92 -9.13 -19.10
CA ILE A 36 13.01 -8.05 -20.10
C ILE A 36 13.98 -6.94 -19.72
N SER A 37 14.32 -6.85 -18.44
CA SER A 37 15.41 -6.05 -17.90
C SER A 37 15.84 -6.61 -16.54
N GLU A 38 16.87 -6.04 -15.93
CA GLU A 38 17.33 -6.47 -14.61
C GLU A 38 16.19 -6.37 -13.58
N GLY A 39 15.86 -7.50 -12.95
CA GLY A 39 14.81 -7.58 -11.94
C GLY A 39 13.37 -7.44 -12.47
N VAL A 40 13.15 -7.32 -13.80
CA VAL A 40 11.82 -7.15 -14.38
C VAL A 40 11.44 -8.35 -15.25
N TYR A 41 10.35 -8.99 -14.88
CA TYR A 41 9.82 -10.20 -15.49
C TYR A 41 8.39 -9.95 -15.97
N VAL A 42 8.08 -10.37 -17.19
CA VAL A 42 6.74 -10.23 -17.77
C VAL A 42 6.21 -11.58 -18.23
N ASP A 43 4.90 -11.75 -18.17
CA ASP A 43 4.20 -12.90 -18.74
C ASP A 43 4.62 -13.13 -20.20
N ASN A 44 4.95 -14.36 -20.56
CA ASN A 44 5.32 -14.74 -21.93
C ASN A 44 4.25 -14.40 -22.96
N LYS A 45 2.98 -14.27 -22.54
CA LYS A 45 1.86 -13.87 -23.39
C LYS A 45 1.85 -12.37 -23.74
N MET A 46 2.68 -11.54 -23.10
CA MET A 46 2.80 -10.11 -23.44
C MET A 46 3.45 -9.92 -24.81
N SER A 47 2.82 -9.12 -25.66
CA SER A 47 3.41 -8.64 -26.91
C SER A 47 4.61 -7.72 -26.66
N THR A 48 5.41 -7.48 -27.71
CA THR A 48 6.55 -6.54 -27.62
C THR A 48 6.09 -5.15 -27.22
N ASP A 49 4.98 -4.65 -27.77
CA ASP A 49 4.45 -3.32 -27.45
C ASP A 49 3.98 -3.23 -26.00
N GLN A 50 3.29 -4.26 -25.50
CA GLN A 50 2.89 -4.32 -24.08
C GLN A 50 4.10 -4.32 -23.13
N ARG A 51 5.19 -5.01 -23.50
CA ARG A 51 6.43 -5.01 -22.70
C ARG A 51 7.07 -3.63 -22.66
N GLN A 52 7.13 -2.93 -23.79
CA GLN A 52 7.67 -1.57 -23.87
C GLN A 52 6.81 -0.58 -23.08
N GLU A 53 5.49 -0.66 -23.20
CA GLU A 53 4.56 0.19 -22.45
C GLU A 53 4.67 -0.06 -20.95
N PHE A 54 4.81 -1.31 -20.54
CA PHE A 54 5.03 -1.65 -19.14
C PHE A 54 6.34 -1.08 -18.60
N LEU A 55 7.44 -1.10 -19.35
CA LEU A 55 8.70 -0.49 -18.92
C LEU A 55 8.58 1.02 -18.71
N LYS A 56 7.84 1.73 -19.59
CA LYS A 56 7.53 3.16 -19.40
C LYS A 56 6.69 3.40 -18.15
N THR A 57 5.66 2.59 -17.97
CA THR A 57 4.80 2.61 -16.77
C THR A 57 5.61 2.43 -15.48
N LEU A 58 6.51 1.46 -15.47
CA LEU A 58 7.36 1.18 -14.32
C LEU A 58 8.36 2.31 -14.05
N SER A 59 8.90 2.94 -15.10
CA SER A 59 9.75 4.13 -14.98
C SER A 59 9.02 5.28 -14.31
N LEU A 60 7.82 5.62 -14.79
CA LEU A 60 6.98 6.67 -14.20
C LEU A 60 6.63 6.38 -12.73
N ALA A 61 6.34 5.12 -12.41
CA ALA A 61 6.07 4.72 -11.03
C ALA A 61 7.30 4.89 -10.13
N LYS A 62 8.48 4.49 -10.60
CA LYS A 62 9.74 4.69 -9.88
C LYS A 62 10.07 6.17 -9.71
N GLU A 63 9.82 7.00 -10.71
CA GLU A 63 10.02 8.45 -10.64
C GLU A 63 9.15 9.09 -9.55
N ARG A 64 7.85 8.73 -9.44
CA ARG A 64 6.97 9.21 -8.37
C ARG A 64 7.49 8.84 -6.98
N VAL A 65 7.82 7.58 -6.79
CA VAL A 65 8.36 7.10 -5.50
C VAL A 65 9.68 7.80 -5.18
N SER A 66 10.58 7.93 -6.16
CA SER A 66 11.86 8.63 -6.00
C SER A 66 11.68 10.11 -5.67
N ALA A 67 10.75 10.80 -6.34
CA ALA A 67 10.44 12.20 -6.07
C ALA A 67 9.96 12.42 -4.64
N PHE A 68 9.16 11.49 -4.12
CA PHE A 68 8.62 11.57 -2.76
C PHE A 68 9.67 11.25 -1.69
N PHE A 69 10.39 10.13 -1.82
CA PHE A 69 11.37 9.67 -0.84
C PHE A 69 12.78 10.26 -1.03
N GLY A 70 13.02 11.03 -2.10
CA GLY A 70 14.33 11.59 -2.46
C GLY A 70 15.19 10.64 -3.28
N HIS A 71 15.11 9.36 -3.08
CA HIS A 71 15.78 8.29 -3.82
C HIS A 71 15.07 6.95 -3.56
N ILE A 72 15.23 6.00 -4.44
CA ILE A 72 14.73 4.63 -4.24
C ILE A 72 15.80 3.79 -3.57
N LYS A 73 15.45 3.12 -2.48
CA LYS A 73 16.26 2.13 -1.78
C LYS A 73 15.84 0.70 -2.11
N GLY A 74 14.54 0.48 -2.28
CA GLY A 74 13.99 -0.84 -2.59
C GLY A 74 14.33 -1.29 -4.01
N THR A 75 14.83 -2.51 -4.16
CA THR A 75 15.16 -3.13 -5.45
C THR A 75 14.39 -4.45 -5.64
N PRO A 76 13.04 -4.39 -5.72
CA PRO A 76 12.24 -5.59 -5.84
C PRO A 76 12.39 -6.24 -7.21
N LYS A 77 12.18 -7.56 -7.27
CA LYS A 77 11.82 -8.21 -8.52
C LYS A 77 10.37 -7.84 -8.86
N VAL A 78 10.16 -7.36 -10.08
CA VAL A 78 8.84 -6.93 -10.57
C VAL A 78 8.33 -7.94 -11.56
N PHE A 79 7.08 -8.39 -11.36
CA PHE A 79 6.40 -9.37 -12.19
C PHE A 79 5.11 -8.76 -12.74
N ALA A 80 4.95 -8.78 -14.06
CA ALA A 80 3.78 -8.25 -14.75
C ALA A 80 3.02 -9.36 -15.46
N CYS A 81 1.77 -9.60 -15.09
CA CYS A 81 0.90 -10.57 -15.70
C CYS A 81 0.05 -9.95 -16.82
N ALA A 82 -0.01 -10.61 -17.98
CA ALA A 82 -0.89 -10.24 -19.09
C ALA A 82 -2.35 -10.64 -18.85
N THR A 83 -2.58 -11.64 -18.00
CA THR A 83 -3.90 -12.23 -17.74
C THR A 83 -4.16 -12.40 -16.24
N GLU A 84 -5.43 -12.38 -15.85
CA GLU A 84 -5.83 -12.68 -14.47
C GLU A 84 -5.44 -14.11 -14.05
N GLU A 85 -5.46 -15.05 -14.99
CA GLU A 85 -5.01 -16.43 -14.74
C GLU A 85 -3.53 -16.47 -14.33
N CYS A 86 -2.65 -15.72 -15.05
CA CYS A 86 -1.26 -15.55 -14.66
C CYS A 86 -1.19 -14.99 -13.22
N TYR A 87 -1.91 -13.91 -12.92
CA TYR A 87 -1.88 -13.26 -11.64
C TYR A 87 -2.28 -14.18 -10.49
N VAL A 88 -3.42 -14.86 -10.61
CA VAL A 88 -3.94 -15.79 -9.59
C VAL A 88 -3.03 -17.02 -9.43
N SER A 89 -2.47 -17.55 -10.52
CA SER A 89 -1.58 -18.72 -10.47
C SER A 89 -0.25 -18.44 -9.76
N HIS A 90 0.12 -17.15 -9.60
CA HIS A 90 1.34 -16.70 -8.93
C HIS A 90 1.08 -16.03 -7.56
N GLY A 91 -0.13 -16.18 -7.01
CA GLY A 91 -0.46 -15.77 -5.66
C GLY A 91 -1.19 -14.43 -5.54
N GLY A 92 -1.60 -13.85 -6.68
CA GLY A 92 -2.54 -12.73 -6.71
C GLY A 92 -3.95 -13.16 -6.30
N THR A 93 -4.78 -12.19 -5.91
CA THR A 93 -6.17 -12.37 -5.51
C THR A 93 -7.09 -11.43 -6.31
N THR A 94 -7.97 -10.68 -5.66
CA THR A 94 -8.85 -9.69 -6.29
C THR A 94 -8.22 -8.29 -6.40
N ASP A 95 -7.07 -8.09 -5.78
CA ASP A 95 -6.24 -6.89 -5.83
C ASP A 95 -5.69 -6.61 -7.25
N LYS A 96 -5.18 -5.41 -7.48
CA LYS A 96 -4.58 -5.03 -8.77
C LYS A 96 -3.08 -5.24 -8.80
N GLY A 97 -2.45 -5.22 -7.64
CA GLY A 97 -1.04 -5.44 -7.40
C GLY A 97 -0.84 -6.07 -6.04
N LYS A 98 0.34 -6.61 -5.80
CA LYS A 98 0.71 -7.20 -4.53
C LYS A 98 2.20 -7.07 -4.27
N ALA A 99 2.55 -6.31 -3.24
CA ALA A 99 3.90 -6.26 -2.70
C ALA A 99 4.13 -7.46 -1.75
N TYR A 100 5.21 -8.19 -1.95
CA TYR A 100 5.65 -9.24 -1.04
C TYR A 100 6.83 -8.72 -0.21
N GLY A 101 6.49 -8.04 0.87
CA GLY A 101 7.45 -7.35 1.73
C GLY A 101 8.26 -6.32 0.94
N ALA A 102 9.59 -6.38 1.05
CA ALA A 102 10.51 -5.45 0.37
C ALA A 102 11.13 -6.03 -0.92
N SER A 103 10.77 -7.25 -1.33
CA SER A 103 11.58 -8.01 -2.30
C SER A 103 10.92 -8.30 -3.63
N MET A 104 9.59 -8.35 -3.70
CA MET A 104 8.88 -8.71 -4.93
C MET A 104 7.60 -7.89 -5.09
N LEU A 105 7.28 -7.54 -6.33
CA LEU A 105 6.05 -6.88 -6.76
C LEU A 105 5.41 -7.72 -7.86
N LEU A 106 4.16 -8.14 -7.66
CA LEU A 106 3.36 -8.83 -8.67
C LEU A 106 2.20 -7.92 -9.09
N LEU A 107 2.07 -7.66 -10.40
CA LEU A 107 1.02 -6.81 -10.97
C LEU A 107 0.05 -7.64 -11.83
N SER A 108 -1.25 -7.46 -11.59
CA SER A 108 -2.32 -8.00 -12.45
C SER A 108 -2.44 -7.20 -13.74
N PRO A 109 -3.17 -7.67 -14.76
CA PRO A 109 -3.45 -6.88 -15.97
C PRO A 109 -4.08 -5.52 -15.65
N ARG A 110 -4.92 -5.44 -14.62
CA ARG A 110 -5.56 -4.20 -14.14
C ARG A 110 -4.60 -3.27 -13.40
N GLY A 111 -3.47 -3.81 -12.94
CA GLY A 111 -2.42 -3.11 -12.21
C GLY A 111 -1.29 -2.57 -13.08
N LEU A 112 -1.28 -2.86 -14.39
CA LEU A 112 -0.23 -2.41 -15.32
C LEU A 112 -0.39 -0.93 -15.68
N ASN A 113 -0.42 -0.07 -14.66
CA ASN A 113 -0.46 1.38 -14.81
C ASN A 113 0.36 2.06 -13.70
N ALA A 114 0.79 3.30 -13.94
CA ALA A 114 1.70 3.99 -13.05
C ALA A 114 1.13 4.23 -11.65
N VAL A 115 -0.19 4.38 -11.50
CA VAL A 115 -0.85 4.58 -10.20
C VAL A 115 -0.69 3.34 -9.33
N ILE A 116 -1.09 2.17 -9.83
CA ILE A 116 -1.00 0.93 -9.06
C ILE A 116 0.46 0.53 -8.84
N ALA A 117 1.31 0.65 -9.87
CA ALA A 117 2.72 0.33 -9.75
C ALA A 117 3.43 1.22 -8.70
N SER A 118 3.14 2.54 -8.65
CA SER A 118 3.71 3.42 -7.62
C SER A 118 3.13 3.16 -6.23
N HIS A 119 1.86 2.79 -6.11
CA HIS A 119 1.26 2.36 -4.85
C HIS A 119 2.03 1.17 -4.26
N GLU A 120 2.18 0.11 -5.02
CA GLU A 120 2.88 -1.10 -4.57
C GLU A 120 4.39 -0.85 -4.33
N LEU A 121 5.04 -0.04 -5.17
CA LEU A 121 6.44 0.34 -4.97
C LEU A 121 6.62 1.19 -3.70
N THR A 122 5.61 1.92 -3.27
CA THR A 122 5.64 2.68 -2.01
C THR A 122 5.70 1.76 -0.81
N HIS A 123 4.90 0.68 -0.78
CA HIS A 123 5.00 -0.35 0.25
C HIS A 123 6.40 -0.94 0.30
N ILE A 124 6.95 -1.32 -0.86
CA ILE A 124 8.29 -1.89 -0.96
C ILE A 124 9.35 -0.91 -0.45
N GLU A 125 9.24 0.37 -0.82
CA GLU A 125 10.21 1.39 -0.39
C GLU A 125 10.15 1.60 1.12
N LEU A 126 8.95 1.77 1.70
CA LEU A 126 8.76 1.89 3.14
C LEU A 126 9.32 0.67 3.88
N HIS A 127 8.96 -0.53 3.42
CA HIS A 127 9.40 -1.78 4.05
C HIS A 127 10.92 -2.00 3.91
N SER A 128 11.53 -1.57 2.80
CA SER A 128 12.97 -1.61 2.62
C SER A 128 13.72 -0.68 3.57
N ARG A 129 13.15 0.48 3.89
CA ARG A 129 13.74 1.48 4.79
C ARG A 129 13.64 1.07 6.25
N VAL A 130 12.48 0.59 6.67
CA VAL A 130 12.22 0.13 8.05
C VAL A 130 12.91 -1.21 8.32
N GLY A 131 12.98 -2.07 7.30
CA GLY A 131 13.40 -3.46 7.37
C GLY A 131 12.20 -4.41 7.26
N ALA A 132 12.24 -5.33 6.30
CA ALA A 132 11.11 -6.15 5.88
C ALA A 132 10.40 -6.92 7.01
N PHE A 133 11.17 -7.45 7.97
CA PHE A 133 10.60 -8.18 9.10
C PHE A 133 9.93 -7.27 10.14
N ARG A 134 10.50 -6.08 10.34
CA ARG A 134 10.00 -5.11 11.33
C ARG A 134 8.78 -4.36 10.80
N SER A 135 8.77 -3.95 9.54
CA SER A 135 7.70 -3.18 8.94
C SER A 135 6.34 -3.84 9.10
N TRP A 136 6.27 -5.15 8.88
CA TRP A 136 5.03 -5.93 8.99
C TRP A 136 4.37 -5.87 10.39
N ARG A 137 5.15 -5.64 11.45
CA ARG A 137 4.66 -5.58 12.84
C ARG A 137 4.56 -4.17 13.38
N ALA A 138 5.41 -3.27 12.90
CA ALA A 138 5.61 -1.97 13.50
C ALA A 138 4.87 -0.84 12.74
N ILE A 139 4.57 -1.03 11.46
CA ILE A 139 3.83 -0.03 10.68
C ILE A 139 2.33 -0.36 10.70
N PRO A 140 1.48 0.53 11.20
CA PRO A 140 0.02 0.35 11.12
C PRO A 140 -0.47 0.36 9.68
N SER A 141 -1.44 -0.51 9.35
CA SER A 141 -2.00 -0.61 7.99
C SER A 141 -2.52 0.72 7.46
N TRP A 142 -3.13 1.57 8.32
CA TRP A 142 -3.62 2.88 7.89
C TRP A 142 -2.49 3.79 7.41
N PHE A 143 -1.31 3.73 8.02
CA PHE A 143 -0.17 4.54 7.59
C PHE A 143 0.45 3.99 6.30
N ASP A 144 0.65 2.68 6.22
CA ASP A 144 1.20 1.99 5.05
C ASP A 144 0.35 2.27 3.80
N GLU A 145 -0.96 2.03 3.88
CA GLU A 145 -1.90 2.27 2.79
C GLU A 145 -2.08 3.77 2.50
N GLY A 146 -2.19 4.60 3.55
CA GLY A 146 -2.33 6.04 3.38
C GLY A 146 -1.14 6.66 2.66
N LEU A 147 0.07 6.22 2.99
CA LEU A 147 1.30 6.66 2.31
C LEU A 147 1.33 6.18 0.86
N ALA A 148 0.96 4.93 0.60
CA ALA A 148 0.92 4.37 -0.75
C ALA A 148 -0.10 5.11 -1.65
N VAL A 149 -1.29 5.43 -1.12
CA VAL A 149 -2.30 6.22 -1.84
C VAL A 149 -1.84 7.67 -2.06
N LEU A 150 -1.15 8.26 -1.08
CA LEU A 150 -0.62 9.62 -1.21
C LEU A 150 0.44 9.71 -2.31
N VAL A 151 1.43 8.82 -2.30
CA VAL A 151 2.55 8.80 -3.26
C VAL A 151 2.08 8.42 -4.67
N SER A 152 1.12 7.52 -4.79
CA SER A 152 0.59 7.09 -6.09
C SER A 152 -0.29 8.15 -6.76
N GLU A 153 -0.72 9.18 -6.04
CA GLU A 153 -1.64 10.20 -6.53
C GLU A 153 -2.93 9.59 -7.12
N ASP A 154 -3.43 8.54 -6.49
CA ASP A 154 -4.58 7.80 -7.00
C ASP A 154 -5.83 8.70 -7.09
N PRO A 155 -6.36 8.93 -8.31
CA PRO A 155 -7.46 9.86 -8.54
C PRO A 155 -8.80 9.41 -7.94
N ARG A 156 -8.90 8.17 -7.47
CA ARG A 156 -10.10 7.66 -6.79
C ARG A 156 -10.27 8.26 -5.40
N TYR A 157 -9.18 8.71 -4.77
CA TYR A 157 -9.15 9.20 -3.38
C TYR A 157 -8.87 10.70 -3.34
N THR A 158 -9.81 11.50 -3.88
CA THR A 158 -9.75 12.96 -3.81
C THR A 158 -10.28 13.48 -2.47
N GLU A 159 -9.86 14.68 -2.08
CA GLU A 159 -10.38 15.36 -0.89
C GLU A 159 -11.89 15.57 -0.98
N ASP A 160 -12.39 16.01 -2.14
CA ASP A 160 -13.83 16.26 -2.36
C ASP A 160 -14.65 14.97 -2.21
N ALA A 161 -14.17 13.84 -2.77
CA ALA A 161 -14.84 12.56 -2.61
C ALA A 161 -14.88 12.14 -1.14
N TRP A 162 -13.78 12.32 -0.41
CA TRP A 162 -13.70 12.00 1.01
C TRP A 162 -14.61 12.90 1.86
N LEU A 163 -14.60 14.21 1.64
CA LEU A 163 -15.48 15.17 2.35
C LEU A 163 -16.95 14.81 2.15
N LYS A 164 -17.33 14.44 0.93
CA LYS A 164 -18.70 14.05 0.60
C LYS A 164 -19.16 12.80 1.37
N ILE A 165 -18.35 11.75 1.40
CA ILE A 165 -18.72 10.47 2.05
C ILE A 165 -18.60 10.51 3.57
N THR A 166 -17.84 11.46 4.13
CA THR A 166 -17.61 11.60 5.56
C THR A 166 -18.37 12.78 6.20
N GLU A 167 -19.32 13.38 5.47
CA GLU A 167 -20.06 14.55 5.97
C GLU A 167 -19.08 15.65 6.47
N ASN A 168 -18.17 16.07 5.60
CA ASN A 168 -17.07 16.99 5.92
C ASN A 168 -16.13 16.50 7.02
N GLY A 169 -15.98 15.19 7.15
CA GLY A 169 -15.11 14.53 8.11
C GLY A 169 -15.76 14.19 9.44
N CYS A 170 -17.05 14.49 9.60
CA CYS A 170 -17.75 14.23 10.87
C CYS A 170 -18.11 12.75 11.09
N SER A 171 -18.26 11.98 10.00
CA SER A 171 -18.44 10.52 10.04
C SER A 171 -17.18 9.75 9.57
N ALA A 172 -16.02 10.38 9.61
CA ALA A 172 -14.77 9.71 9.30
C ALA A 172 -14.48 8.58 10.30
N PRO A 173 -14.02 7.40 9.83
CA PRO A 173 -13.67 6.31 10.72
C PRO A 173 -12.43 6.66 11.55
N LYS A 174 -12.30 5.99 12.69
CA LYS A 174 -11.07 6.04 13.48
C LYS A 174 -9.97 5.25 12.77
N LEU A 175 -8.73 5.74 12.85
CA LEU A 175 -7.57 5.13 12.19
C LEU A 175 -7.34 3.68 12.61
N GLU A 176 -7.59 3.35 13.86
CA GLU A 176 -7.47 1.99 14.41
C GLU A 176 -8.38 0.96 13.70
N ASN A 177 -9.50 1.41 13.12
CA ASN A 177 -10.47 0.55 12.43
C ASN A 177 -10.15 0.38 10.93
N ILE A 178 -9.22 1.16 10.38
CA ILE A 178 -8.94 1.18 8.92
C ILE A 178 -8.51 -0.20 8.41
N GLY A 179 -7.66 -0.90 9.13
CA GLY A 179 -7.22 -2.25 8.73
C GLY A 179 -8.37 -3.26 8.61
N GLU A 180 -9.32 -3.22 9.55
CA GLU A 180 -10.51 -4.07 9.49
C GLU A 180 -11.44 -3.68 8.34
N MET A 181 -11.62 -2.38 8.10
CA MET A 181 -12.47 -1.86 7.01
C MET A 181 -11.90 -2.23 5.64
N ILE A 182 -10.58 -2.17 5.46
CA ILE A 182 -9.90 -2.66 4.26
C ILE A 182 -10.22 -4.15 4.04
N GLY A 183 -10.11 -4.96 5.08
CA GLY A 183 -10.44 -6.38 5.04
C GLY A 183 -11.91 -6.67 4.66
N LYS A 184 -12.82 -5.74 4.96
CA LYS A 184 -14.26 -5.81 4.60
C LYS A 184 -14.58 -5.24 3.21
N GLY A 185 -13.59 -4.65 2.51
CA GLY A 185 -13.76 -4.10 1.16
C GLY A 185 -14.28 -2.67 1.11
N ASP A 186 -14.28 -1.95 2.22
CA ASP A 186 -14.65 -0.51 2.26
C ASP A 186 -13.46 0.38 1.87
N TRP A 187 -13.04 0.24 0.61
CA TRP A 187 -11.81 0.85 0.10
C TRP A 187 -11.86 2.38 0.03
N LEU A 188 -13.00 2.95 -0.40
CA LEU A 188 -13.07 4.39 -0.64
C LEU A 188 -12.95 5.18 0.66
N LEU A 189 -13.65 4.73 1.70
CA LEU A 189 -13.66 5.40 3.00
C LEU A 189 -12.36 5.16 3.76
N SER A 190 -11.87 3.92 3.80
CA SER A 190 -10.66 3.56 4.54
C SER A 190 -9.40 4.17 3.93
N TYR A 191 -9.19 4.00 2.63
CA TYR A 191 -8.00 4.55 1.94
C TYR A 191 -8.04 6.07 1.86
N GLY A 192 -9.23 6.66 1.62
CA GLY A 192 -9.40 8.11 1.63
C GLY A 192 -9.06 8.73 2.98
N THR A 193 -9.52 8.10 4.09
CA THR A 193 -9.21 8.57 5.44
C THR A 193 -7.72 8.40 5.76
N ALA A 194 -7.13 7.25 5.42
CA ALA A 194 -5.72 6.98 5.63
C ALA A 194 -4.82 7.96 4.86
N LYS A 195 -5.09 8.17 3.55
CA LYS A 195 -4.40 9.17 2.72
C LYS A 195 -4.44 10.56 3.34
N ARG A 196 -5.64 10.96 3.79
CA ARG A 196 -5.84 12.30 4.35
C ARG A 196 -5.05 12.51 5.63
N GLU A 197 -5.04 11.53 6.52
CA GLU A 197 -4.27 11.61 7.76
C GLU A 197 -2.76 11.68 7.51
N VAL A 198 -2.25 10.77 6.67
CA VAL A 198 -0.83 10.77 6.28
C VAL A 198 -0.47 12.05 5.53
N GLY A 199 -1.33 12.53 4.63
CA GLY A 199 -1.11 13.76 3.87
C GLY A 199 -1.07 15.00 4.76
N ALA A 200 -1.97 15.11 5.74
CA ALA A 200 -1.98 16.20 6.72
C ALA A 200 -0.70 16.19 7.56
N TRP A 201 -0.30 15.01 8.05
CA TRP A 201 0.94 14.85 8.80
C TRP A 201 2.17 15.21 7.94
N TYR A 202 2.24 14.69 6.71
CA TYR A 202 3.37 14.94 5.80
C TYR A 202 3.47 16.40 5.36
N LEU A 203 2.35 17.11 5.22
CA LEU A 203 2.33 18.55 4.90
C LEU A 203 3.08 19.37 5.95
N HIS A 204 3.01 18.96 7.22
CA HIS A 204 3.70 19.64 8.32
C HIS A 204 5.14 19.15 8.50
N THR A 205 5.37 17.85 8.38
CA THR A 205 6.66 17.24 8.75
C THR A 205 7.61 17.07 7.56
N GLY A 206 7.06 17.03 6.36
CA GLY A 206 7.81 16.86 5.12
C GLY A 206 8.59 15.55 5.04
N ARG A 207 9.51 15.50 4.08
CA ARG A 207 10.39 14.34 3.90
C ARG A 207 11.29 14.09 5.11
N ALA A 208 11.80 15.15 5.72
CA ALA A 208 12.67 15.02 6.89
C ALA A 208 11.94 14.36 8.07
N GLY A 209 10.66 14.70 8.28
CA GLY A 209 9.81 14.06 9.28
C GLY A 209 9.57 12.58 8.96
N LEU A 210 9.29 12.25 7.70
CA LEU A 210 9.14 10.87 7.28
C LEU A 210 10.41 10.04 7.50
N GLU A 211 11.57 10.58 7.15
CA GLU A 211 12.86 9.92 7.38
C GLU A 211 13.13 9.69 8.86
N ARG A 212 12.80 10.67 9.71
CA ARG A 212 12.90 10.54 11.16
C ARG A 212 11.97 9.47 11.71
N LEU A 213 10.69 9.48 11.32
CA LEU A 213 9.73 8.44 11.71
C LEU A 213 10.23 7.04 11.34
N ILE A 214 10.70 6.87 10.10
CA ILE A 214 11.27 5.60 9.63
C ILE A 214 12.47 5.19 10.49
N ALA A 215 13.38 6.10 10.81
CA ALA A 215 14.56 5.84 11.63
C ALA A 215 14.17 5.41 13.06
N GLU A 216 13.24 6.11 13.68
CA GLU A 216 12.73 5.79 15.03
C GLU A 216 12.10 4.39 15.07
N VAL A 217 11.19 4.10 14.14
CA VAL A 217 10.54 2.79 14.06
C VAL A 217 11.55 1.69 13.76
N LYS A 218 12.51 1.94 12.86
CA LYS A 218 13.61 1.00 12.58
C LYS A 218 14.44 0.69 13.81
N ASN A 219 14.66 1.68 14.68
CA ASN A 219 15.43 1.54 15.91
C ASN A 219 14.64 0.93 17.07
N GLY A 220 13.33 0.69 16.90
CA GLY A 220 12.51 -0.02 17.87
C GLY A 220 11.51 0.82 18.63
N SER A 221 11.41 2.11 18.31
CA SER A 221 10.38 2.97 18.88
C SER A 221 8.98 2.46 18.51
N ASP A 222 8.01 2.64 19.41
CA ASP A 222 6.60 2.45 19.11
C ASP A 222 6.16 3.45 18.03
N PHE A 223 5.37 2.99 17.06
CA PHE A 223 4.97 3.80 15.90
C PHE A 223 4.20 5.05 16.33
N ASN A 224 3.21 4.91 17.20
CA ASN A 224 2.37 6.04 17.59
C ASN A 224 3.18 7.09 18.36
N SER A 225 4.09 6.64 19.23
CA SER A 225 5.00 7.50 19.97
C SER A 225 5.93 8.28 19.03
N ALA A 226 6.53 7.60 18.04
CA ALA A 226 7.39 8.22 17.04
C ALA A 226 6.62 9.19 16.14
N PHE A 227 5.44 8.79 15.65
CA PHE A 227 4.58 9.60 14.79
C PHE A 227 4.16 10.91 15.47
N ASN A 228 3.72 10.84 16.73
CA ASN A 228 3.33 12.00 17.53
C ASN A 228 4.54 12.89 17.89
N SER A 229 5.68 12.29 18.23
CA SER A 229 6.91 13.02 18.52
C SER A 229 7.38 13.86 17.35
N VAL A 230 7.41 13.26 16.15
CA VAL A 230 7.79 13.98 14.92
C VAL A 230 6.80 15.11 14.62
N ALA A 231 5.50 14.88 14.78
CA ALA A 231 4.47 15.91 14.58
C ALA A 231 4.61 17.07 15.60
N SER A 232 4.92 16.79 16.86
CA SER A 232 5.01 17.82 17.92
C SER A 232 6.22 18.75 17.77
N ILE A 233 7.33 18.26 17.22
CA ILE A 233 8.54 19.07 17.01
C ILE A 233 8.26 20.20 15.99
N GLU A 234 7.36 19.99 15.05
CA GLU A 234 7.05 20.95 13.99
C GLU A 234 5.72 21.70 14.20
N SER A 235 4.80 21.20 15.03
CA SER A 235 3.49 21.83 15.28
C SER A 235 3.54 23.04 16.23
N ALA A 236 4.70 23.43 16.75
CA ALA A 236 4.87 24.68 17.50
C ALA A 236 4.51 25.94 16.68
N SER A 237 4.20 25.82 15.39
CA SER A 237 3.95 26.92 14.47
C SER A 237 2.57 26.97 13.80
N ASN A 238 1.65 26.00 14.03
CA ASN A 238 0.33 26.09 13.36
C ASN A 238 -0.81 25.38 14.11
N PRO A 239 -1.89 26.08 14.53
CA PRO A 239 -3.01 25.47 15.25
C PRO A 239 -3.89 24.67 14.28
N THR A 240 -4.09 23.38 14.61
CA THR A 240 -5.03 22.48 13.94
C THR A 240 -6.45 23.06 13.96
N LEU A 241 -7.08 23.20 12.80
CA LEU A 241 -8.50 23.53 12.68
C LEU A 241 -9.35 22.42 13.33
N LYS A 242 -9.85 22.65 14.55
CA LYS A 242 -10.88 21.82 15.18
C LYS A 242 -12.18 21.96 14.37
N ARG A 243 -12.68 20.88 13.83
CA ARG A 243 -13.94 20.84 13.09
C ARG A 243 -15.11 20.86 14.06
N ASP A 244 -16.04 21.77 13.82
CA ASP A 244 -17.29 21.89 14.59
C ASP A 244 -18.36 20.98 13.99
N CYS A 245 -18.30 19.68 14.31
CA CYS A 245 -19.25 18.68 13.83
C CYS A 245 -20.66 18.80 14.45
N ALA A 246 -20.83 19.64 15.48
CA ALA A 246 -22.14 19.86 16.11
C ALA A 246 -23.13 20.58 15.19
N LYS A 247 -22.64 21.42 14.28
CA LYS A 247 -23.48 22.17 13.34
C LYS A 247 -24.03 21.36 12.18
N VAL A 248 -23.38 20.21 11.86
CA VAL A 248 -23.79 19.36 10.72
C VAL A 248 -25.01 18.48 11.07
N ARG A 249 -25.26 18.23 12.35
CA ARG A 249 -26.35 17.34 12.82
C ARG A 249 -27.67 18.03 13.18
N SER A 250 -27.81 19.34 12.95
CA SER A 250 -29.10 19.99 13.11
C SER A 250 -30.02 19.64 11.95
N PRO A 251 -31.12 18.89 12.15
CA PRO A 251 -32.12 18.73 11.10
C PRO A 251 -32.69 20.12 10.77
N LEU A 252 -32.77 20.42 9.48
CA LEU A 252 -33.56 21.56 9.00
C LEU A 252 -34.95 21.46 9.61
N ALA A 253 -35.32 22.42 10.46
CA ALA A 253 -36.66 22.54 10.98
C ALA A 253 -37.64 22.58 9.81
N PRO A 254 -38.77 21.80 9.82
CA PRO A 254 -39.76 21.85 8.77
C PRO A 254 -40.38 23.24 8.74
N ARG A 255 -40.40 23.84 7.52
CA ARG A 255 -41.18 25.04 7.25
C ARG A 255 -42.62 24.69 7.02
#